data_ede7e0457a45227c6e5134b0126591a3
#
_entry.id   ede7e0457a45227c6e5134b0126591a3
#
_cell.length_a   1.000
_cell.length_b   1.000
_cell.length_c   1.000
_cell.angle_alpha   90.00
_cell.angle_beta   90.00
_cell.angle_gamma   90.00
#
_symmetry.space_group_name_H-M   'P 1'
#
loop_
_entity.id
_entity.type
_entity.pdbx_description
1 polymer ?
#
loop_
_entity_poly.entity_id
_entity_poly.type
_entity_poly.pdbx_seq_one_letter_code
_entity_poly.pdbx_strand_id
1 'polypeptide(L)'
;MARRVALVSLLVADYDEAIGFYVGKLGFTLVEDTDMGHGKRWVVVSPGSDGTNFLLARATGDQAAAIGAQGGGRVWLFLHTDDFAGDHARMSAAGVTFLEEPRHEAYGTVAVFEDLSGNRWDLLQPKG
;
A
#
# COMPACT_ATOMS: atom_id res chain seq x y z
N MET A 1 -27.68 7.61 1.62
CA MET A 1 -26.62 8.51 1.16
C MET A 1 -25.37 7.71 0.82
N ALA A 2 -24.85 7.86 -0.37
CA ALA A 2 -23.70 7.09 -0.84
C ALA A 2 -22.41 7.90 -0.65
N ARG A 3 -21.60 7.49 0.32
CA ARG A 3 -20.28 8.10 0.58
C ARG A 3 -19.25 7.02 0.79
N ARG A 4 -18.01 7.33 0.42
CA ARG A 4 -16.86 6.45 0.68
C ARG A 4 -15.60 7.30 0.80
N VAL A 5 -14.60 6.77 1.51
CA VAL A 5 -13.26 7.35 1.48
C VAL A 5 -12.65 6.93 0.15
N ALA A 6 -12.48 7.87 -0.76
CA ALA A 6 -12.03 7.58 -2.11
C ALA A 6 -10.52 7.53 -2.23
N LEU A 7 -9.82 8.31 -1.40
CA LEU A 7 -8.38 8.54 -1.56
C LEU A 7 -7.74 8.77 -0.21
N VAL A 8 -6.61 8.11 0.02
CA VAL A 8 -5.78 8.29 1.22
C VAL A 8 -4.37 8.65 0.75
N SER A 9 -3.74 9.64 1.38
CA SER A 9 -2.37 10.04 1.06
C SER A 9 -1.36 9.14 1.74
N LEU A 10 -0.47 8.56 0.94
CA LEU A 10 0.72 7.86 1.40
C LEU A 10 1.92 8.78 1.18
N LEU A 11 2.60 9.16 2.25
CA LEU A 11 3.79 9.99 2.14
C LEU A 11 4.97 9.14 1.67
N VAL A 12 5.63 9.60 0.63
CA VAL A 12 6.77 8.92 0.02
C VAL A 12 7.93 9.89 -0.20
N ALA A 13 9.13 9.35 -0.33
CA ALA A 13 10.31 10.17 -0.59
C ALA A 13 10.45 10.51 -2.08
N ASP A 14 10.02 9.60 -2.96
CA ASP A 14 10.18 9.72 -4.40
C ASP A 14 9.02 9.06 -5.12
N TYR A 15 8.47 9.73 -6.14
CA TYR A 15 7.32 9.22 -6.88
C TYR A 15 7.64 7.93 -7.62
N ASP A 16 8.74 7.89 -8.37
CA ASP A 16 9.05 6.75 -9.23
C ASP A 16 9.42 5.51 -8.43
N GLU A 17 10.13 5.69 -7.33
CA GLU A 17 10.44 4.61 -6.40
C GLU A 17 9.15 4.01 -5.81
N ALA A 18 8.23 4.87 -5.41
CA ALA A 18 6.95 4.44 -4.85
C ALA A 18 6.09 3.73 -5.89
N ILE A 19 6.03 4.23 -7.13
CA ILE A 19 5.32 3.57 -8.22
C ILE A 19 5.93 2.18 -8.45
N GLY A 20 7.25 2.07 -8.48
CA GLY A 20 7.94 0.79 -8.66
C GLY A 20 7.57 -0.23 -7.60
N PHE A 21 7.36 0.21 -6.37
CA PHE A 21 6.92 -0.68 -5.29
C PHE A 21 5.44 -1.05 -5.42
N TYR A 22 4.56 -0.05 -5.45
CA TYR A 22 3.12 -0.30 -5.40
C TYR A 22 2.61 -0.97 -6.67
N VAL A 23 3.07 -0.55 -7.83
CA VAL A 23 2.68 -1.15 -9.11
C VAL A 23 3.52 -2.39 -9.41
N GLY A 24 4.84 -2.26 -9.29
CA GLY A 24 5.76 -3.33 -9.70
C GLY A 24 5.80 -4.51 -8.74
N LYS A 25 5.74 -4.28 -7.44
CA LYS A 25 5.87 -5.35 -6.43
C LYS A 25 4.54 -5.79 -5.85
N LEU A 26 3.65 -4.85 -5.54
CA LEU A 26 2.33 -5.20 -4.99
C LEU A 26 1.30 -5.51 -6.07
N GLY A 27 1.55 -5.12 -7.31
CA GLY A 27 0.61 -5.37 -8.39
C GLY A 27 -0.58 -4.41 -8.44
N PHE A 28 -0.45 -3.25 -7.78
CA PHE A 28 -1.48 -2.21 -7.87
C PHE A 28 -1.52 -1.63 -9.29
N THR A 29 -2.63 -1.01 -9.63
CA THR A 29 -2.80 -0.34 -10.93
C THR A 29 -2.46 1.15 -10.78
N LEU A 30 -1.67 1.69 -11.70
CA LEU A 30 -1.44 3.12 -11.80
C LEU A 30 -2.67 3.75 -12.45
N VAL A 31 -3.42 4.53 -11.67
CA VAL A 31 -4.67 5.15 -12.13
C VAL A 31 -4.41 6.50 -12.78
N GLU A 32 -3.50 7.27 -12.20
CA GLU A 32 -3.19 8.61 -12.70
C GLU A 32 -1.76 8.97 -12.36
N ASP A 33 -1.11 9.68 -13.27
CA ASP A 33 0.21 10.27 -13.05
C ASP A 33 0.28 11.55 -13.87
N THR A 34 -0.05 12.66 -13.22
CA THR A 34 -0.17 13.97 -13.87
C THR A 34 0.88 14.92 -13.33
N ASP A 35 1.64 15.53 -14.23
CA ASP A 35 2.59 16.58 -13.88
C ASP A 35 1.81 17.85 -13.49
N MET A 36 2.03 18.31 -12.25
CA MET A 36 1.37 19.49 -11.70
C MET A 36 2.27 20.74 -11.74
N GLY A 37 3.47 20.60 -12.30
CA GLY A 37 4.46 21.68 -12.33
C GLY A 37 5.32 21.75 -11.06
N HIS A 38 6.48 22.37 -11.18
CA HIS A 38 7.41 22.57 -10.07
C HIS A 38 7.84 21.26 -9.38
N GLY A 39 7.90 20.17 -10.15
CA GLY A 39 8.30 18.87 -9.61
C GLY A 39 7.21 18.12 -8.85
N LYS A 40 6.02 18.69 -8.76
CA LYS A 40 4.88 18.02 -8.11
C LYS A 40 4.11 17.19 -9.14
N ARG A 41 3.73 15.99 -8.73
CA ARG A 41 2.93 15.07 -9.55
C ARG A 41 1.71 14.60 -8.75
N TRP A 42 0.63 14.37 -9.48
CA TRP A 42 -0.59 13.77 -8.91
C TRP A 42 -0.59 12.30 -9.30
N VAL A 43 -0.15 11.45 -8.38
CA VAL A 43 0.05 10.02 -8.64
C VAL A 43 -0.92 9.22 -7.80
N VAL A 44 -1.80 8.46 -8.46
CA VAL A 44 -2.82 7.65 -7.80
C VAL A 44 -2.63 6.20 -8.20
N VAL A 45 -2.61 5.31 -7.20
CA VAL A 45 -2.57 3.86 -7.40
C VAL A 45 -3.80 3.22 -6.76
N SER A 46 -4.24 2.11 -7.34
CA SER A 46 -5.41 1.36 -6.89
C SER A 46 -5.05 -0.08 -6.56
N PRO A 47 -5.45 -0.60 -5.39
CA PRO A 47 -5.23 -2.01 -5.08
C PRO A 47 -6.15 -2.94 -5.84
N GLY A 48 -7.29 -2.42 -6.33
CA GLY A 48 -8.27 -3.22 -7.06
C GLY A 48 -9.40 -2.33 -7.55
N SER A 49 -10.48 -2.94 -8.04
CA SER A 49 -11.51 -2.21 -8.77
C SER A 49 -12.42 -1.33 -7.91
N ASP A 50 -12.73 -1.72 -6.69
CA ASP A 50 -13.77 -1.08 -5.89
C ASP A 50 -13.29 -0.54 -4.54
N GLY A 51 -12.02 -0.56 -4.27
CA GLY A 51 -11.49 -0.12 -2.99
C GLY A 51 -11.10 1.35 -2.97
N THR A 52 -10.62 1.78 -1.82
CA THR A 52 -10.01 3.08 -1.63
C THR A 52 -8.69 3.13 -2.39
N ASN A 53 -8.46 4.21 -3.13
CA ASN A 53 -7.20 4.43 -3.83
C ASN A 53 -6.21 5.19 -2.95
N PHE A 54 -4.97 5.27 -3.38
CA PHE A 54 -3.92 5.94 -2.64
C PHE A 54 -3.24 6.98 -3.51
N LEU A 55 -3.08 8.18 -2.93
CA LEU A 55 -2.28 9.25 -3.51
C LEU A 55 -0.85 9.06 -3.01
N LEU A 56 0.09 8.86 -3.92
CA LEU A 56 1.50 8.82 -3.57
C LEU A 56 1.98 10.27 -3.48
N ALA A 57 2.07 10.80 -2.26
CA ALA A 57 2.39 12.20 -2.01
C ALA A 57 3.84 12.33 -1.59
N ARG A 58 4.64 13.05 -2.40
CA ARG A 58 6.03 13.29 -2.03
C ARG A 58 6.08 14.22 -0.83
N ALA A 59 6.70 13.76 0.25
CA ALA A 59 6.82 14.53 1.48
C ALA A 59 7.70 15.77 1.28
N THR A 60 7.27 16.87 1.86
CA THR A 60 8.03 18.13 1.84
C THR A 60 8.19 18.66 3.27
N GLY A 61 9.38 19.21 3.58
CA GLY A 61 9.64 19.79 4.90
C GLY A 61 9.40 18.80 6.02
N ASP A 62 8.62 19.23 7.01
CA ASP A 62 8.36 18.42 8.21
C ASP A 62 7.59 17.12 7.93
N GLN A 63 6.96 17.00 6.77
CA GLN A 63 6.25 15.78 6.38
C GLN A 63 7.21 14.58 6.27
N ALA A 64 8.48 14.83 6.00
CA ALA A 64 9.47 13.76 5.83
C ALA A 64 9.57 12.86 7.06
N ALA A 65 9.35 13.40 8.25
CA ALA A 65 9.40 12.62 9.49
C ALA A 65 8.28 11.59 9.59
N ALA A 66 7.19 11.78 8.85
CA ALA A 66 6.05 10.85 8.85
C ALA A 66 6.17 9.73 7.80
N ILE A 67 7.15 9.80 6.90
CA ILE A 67 7.37 8.72 5.92
C ILE A 67 7.65 7.42 6.69
N GLY A 68 6.84 6.38 6.40
CA GLY A 68 6.97 5.09 7.05
C GLY A 68 6.44 5.04 8.49
N ALA A 69 5.91 6.15 9.01
CA ALA A 69 5.44 6.26 10.38
C ALA A 69 4.00 6.79 10.47
N GLN A 70 3.25 6.74 9.38
CA GLN A 70 1.89 7.28 9.36
C GLN A 70 0.94 6.48 10.25
N GLY A 71 1.22 5.21 10.47
CA GLY A 71 0.44 4.36 11.38
C GLY A 71 0.97 4.31 12.80
N GLY A 72 2.00 5.09 13.12
CA GLY A 72 2.57 5.10 14.48
C GLY A 72 3.27 3.81 14.87
N GLY A 73 3.74 3.03 13.92
CA GLY A 73 4.46 1.77 14.18
C GLY A 73 3.57 0.54 14.28
N ARG A 74 2.26 0.69 14.19
CA ARG A 74 1.35 -0.46 14.17
C ARG A 74 0.93 -0.77 12.74
N VAL A 75 0.23 -1.89 12.54
CA VAL A 75 -0.43 -2.18 11.27
C VAL A 75 -1.39 -1.03 10.99
N TRP A 76 -1.18 -0.38 9.84
CA TRP A 76 -1.92 0.82 9.48
C TRP A 76 -3.02 0.55 8.48
N LEU A 77 -2.70 -0.22 7.45
CA LEU A 77 -3.62 -0.50 6.36
C LEU A 77 -3.84 -2.00 6.23
N PHE A 78 -5.04 -2.37 5.79
CA PHE A 78 -5.48 -3.75 5.68
C PHE A 78 -5.87 -4.02 4.24
N LEU A 79 -5.07 -4.82 3.55
CA LEU A 79 -5.30 -5.20 2.16
C LEU A 79 -6.01 -6.54 2.14
N HIS A 80 -7.29 -6.53 1.82
CA HIS A 80 -8.05 -7.77 1.67
C HIS A 80 -7.82 -8.36 0.29
N THR A 81 -7.73 -9.68 0.22
CA THR A 81 -7.55 -10.43 -1.01
C THR A 81 -8.42 -11.69 -0.99
N ASP A 82 -8.78 -12.16 -2.16
CA ASP A 82 -9.43 -13.46 -2.33
C ASP A 82 -8.44 -14.56 -2.75
N ASP A 83 -7.16 -14.23 -2.85
CA ASP A 83 -6.09 -15.17 -3.24
C ASP A 83 -4.83 -14.90 -2.43
N PHE A 84 -4.90 -15.18 -1.13
CA PHE A 84 -3.75 -14.95 -0.24
C PHE A 84 -2.51 -15.70 -0.71
N ALA A 85 -2.64 -16.98 -1.02
CA ALA A 85 -1.49 -17.80 -1.40
C ALA A 85 -0.79 -17.25 -2.66
N GLY A 86 -1.56 -16.86 -3.67
CA GLY A 86 -1.02 -16.29 -4.90
C GLY A 86 -0.36 -14.94 -4.67
N ASP A 87 -1.02 -14.04 -3.94
CA ASP A 87 -0.48 -12.72 -3.64
C ASP A 87 0.77 -12.81 -2.79
N HIS A 88 0.76 -13.64 -1.75
CA HIS A 88 1.91 -13.83 -0.88
C HIS A 88 3.11 -14.35 -1.69
N ALA A 89 2.89 -15.32 -2.57
CA ALA A 89 3.96 -15.86 -3.41
C ALA A 89 4.53 -14.81 -4.38
N ARG A 90 3.66 -14.05 -5.06
CA ARG A 90 4.09 -13.00 -6.00
C ARG A 90 4.83 -11.88 -5.29
N MET A 91 4.31 -11.42 -4.16
CA MET A 91 4.93 -10.35 -3.38
C MET A 91 6.29 -10.78 -2.82
N SER A 92 6.37 -12.00 -2.29
CA SER A 92 7.64 -12.55 -1.78
C SER A 92 8.68 -12.67 -2.89
N ALA A 93 8.27 -13.16 -4.06
CA ALA A 93 9.17 -13.28 -5.22
C ALA A 93 9.64 -11.91 -5.72
N ALA A 94 8.82 -10.87 -5.57
CA ALA A 94 9.17 -9.51 -5.94
C ALA A 94 10.04 -8.79 -4.89
N GLY A 95 10.30 -9.44 -3.75
CA GLY A 95 11.16 -8.88 -2.71
C GLY A 95 10.43 -8.08 -1.64
N VAL A 96 9.11 -8.20 -1.54
CA VAL A 96 8.36 -7.57 -0.44
C VAL A 96 8.73 -8.23 0.87
N THR A 97 8.99 -7.43 1.89
CA THR A 97 9.36 -7.92 3.22
C THR A 97 8.12 -8.27 4.02
N PHE A 98 7.90 -9.56 4.28
CA PHE A 98 6.93 -10.02 5.26
C PHE A 98 7.60 -10.10 6.62
N LEU A 99 6.92 -9.60 7.65
CA LEU A 99 7.46 -9.53 9.02
C LEU A 99 7.17 -10.79 9.83
N GLU A 100 6.39 -11.70 9.28
CA GLU A 100 5.97 -12.93 9.96
C GLU A 100 5.59 -13.98 8.93
N GLU A 101 5.53 -15.24 9.36
CA GLU A 101 4.94 -16.30 8.57
C GLU A 101 3.42 -16.13 8.55
N PRO A 102 2.73 -16.61 7.50
CA PRO A 102 1.27 -16.53 7.47
C PRO A 102 0.63 -17.18 8.70
N ARG A 103 -0.36 -16.48 9.27
CA ARG A 103 -1.15 -16.96 10.41
C ARG A 103 -2.55 -17.36 9.94
N HIS A 104 -3.02 -18.47 10.45
CA HIS A 104 -4.38 -18.94 10.16
C HIS A 104 -5.24 -18.67 11.39
N GLU A 105 -5.98 -17.58 11.33
CA GLU A 105 -6.82 -17.12 12.43
C GLU A 105 -8.28 -17.49 12.18
N ALA A 106 -9.12 -17.35 13.20
CA ALA A 106 -10.56 -17.62 13.06
C ALA A 106 -11.21 -16.73 11.99
N TYR A 107 -10.69 -15.51 11.80
CA TYR A 107 -11.24 -14.54 10.85
C TYR A 107 -10.65 -14.66 9.44
N GLY A 108 -9.58 -15.41 9.25
CA GLY A 108 -8.96 -15.58 7.94
C GLY A 108 -7.47 -15.87 8.01
N THR A 109 -6.84 -15.81 6.87
CA THR A 109 -5.39 -15.98 6.73
C THR A 109 -4.74 -14.61 6.58
N VAL A 110 -3.69 -14.34 7.36
CA VAL A 110 -3.10 -13.01 7.43
C VAL A 110 -1.58 -13.08 7.59
N ALA A 111 -0.88 -12.11 7.00
CA ALA A 111 0.53 -11.87 7.26
C ALA A 111 0.82 -10.38 7.16
N VAL A 112 1.63 -9.87 8.08
CA VAL A 112 2.07 -8.49 8.06
C VAL A 112 3.22 -8.33 7.08
N PHE A 113 3.13 -7.34 6.21
CA PHE A 113 4.27 -6.92 5.38
C PHE A 113 4.52 -5.43 5.57
N GLU A 114 5.68 -4.97 5.15
CA GLU A 114 5.96 -3.54 5.15
C GLU A 114 6.17 -3.05 3.73
N ASP A 115 5.77 -1.79 3.49
CA ASP A 115 5.99 -1.14 2.21
C ASP A 115 7.43 -0.60 2.13
N LEU A 116 7.76 0.07 1.02
CA LEU A 116 9.11 0.58 0.78
C LEU A 116 9.57 1.59 1.83
N SER A 117 8.64 2.22 2.52
CA SER A 117 8.93 3.23 3.54
C SER A 117 8.91 2.66 4.96
N GLY A 118 8.46 1.42 5.13
CA GLY A 118 8.35 0.78 6.44
C GLY A 118 6.97 0.86 7.08
N ASN A 119 5.96 1.39 6.38
CA ASN A 119 4.58 1.29 6.88
C ASN A 119 4.15 -0.16 6.91
N ARG A 120 3.43 -0.57 7.95
CA ARG A 120 2.97 -1.94 8.11
C ARG A 120 1.56 -2.12 7.57
N TRP A 121 1.40 -3.19 6.80
CA TRP A 121 0.16 -3.59 6.19
C TRP A 121 -0.17 -5.03 6.57
N ASP A 122 -1.45 -5.32 6.74
CA ASP A 122 -1.92 -6.71 6.72
C ASP A 122 -2.30 -7.10 5.30
N LEU A 123 -1.79 -8.23 4.84
CA LEU A 123 -2.40 -8.95 3.71
C LEU A 123 -3.32 -9.98 4.33
N LEU A 124 -4.62 -9.89 4.03
CA LEU A 124 -5.62 -10.69 4.73
C LEU A 124 -6.67 -11.23 3.76
N GLN A 125 -6.83 -12.55 3.78
CA GLN A 125 -7.95 -13.19 3.11
C GLN A 125 -9.00 -13.54 4.15
N PRO A 126 -10.13 -12.81 4.19
CA PRO A 126 -11.19 -13.11 5.13
C PRO A 126 -11.73 -14.51 4.92
N LYS A 127 -12.13 -15.14 6.00
CA LYS A 127 -12.78 -16.44 5.96
C LYS A 127 -14.21 -16.23 5.44
N GLY A 128 -14.52 -16.87 4.36
CA GLY A 128 -15.79 -16.64 3.72
C GLY A 128 -16.56 -17.87 3.33
#